data_f7d15e1d9c17ab8639489417aefbd01a
#
_entry.id   f7d15e1d9c17ab8639489417aefbd01a
#
_cell.length_a   1.000
_cell.length_b   1.000
_cell.length_c   1.000
_cell.angle_alpha   90.00
_cell.angle_beta   90.00
_cell.angle_gamma   90.00
#
_symmetry.space_group_name_H-M   'P 1'
#
loop_
_entity.id
_entity.type
_entity.pdbx_description
1 polymer ?
#
loop_
_entity_poly.entity_id
_entity_poly.type
_entity_poly.pdbx_seq_one_letter_code
_entity_poly.pdbx_strand_id
1 'polypeptide(L)'
;MDLQAVGARIRTAREAKGMTQEDLAAALELSRNHISVIERGIKAPRLETFVALANILGVSADSLLFDVIDHASDSVSSELSESLSALPKDDQKRILNAIRALLDK
;
A
#
# COMPACT_ATOMS: atom_id res chain seq x y z
N MET A 1 -5.88 -10.12 6.90
CA MET A 1 -5.15 -9.59 5.73
C MET A 1 -3.72 -10.08 5.76
N ASP A 2 -3.20 -10.48 4.62
CA ASP A 2 -1.83 -11.00 4.54
C ASP A 2 -0.83 -9.85 4.33
N LEU A 3 -0.38 -9.26 5.41
CA LEU A 3 0.59 -8.17 5.38
C LEU A 3 1.96 -8.62 4.85
N GLN A 4 2.32 -9.87 5.03
CA GLN A 4 3.58 -10.39 4.51
C GLN A 4 3.58 -10.40 2.99
N ALA A 5 2.46 -10.75 2.37
CA ALA A 5 2.32 -10.72 0.92
C ALA A 5 2.42 -9.27 0.39
N VAL A 6 1.74 -8.33 1.05
CA VAL A 6 1.81 -6.91 0.68
C VAL A 6 3.25 -6.40 0.83
N GLY A 7 3.90 -6.68 1.94
CA GLY A 7 5.28 -6.27 2.18
C GLY A 7 6.26 -6.85 1.16
N ALA A 8 6.08 -8.11 0.80
CA ALA A 8 6.91 -8.76 -0.22
C ALA A 8 6.74 -8.11 -1.59
N ARG A 9 5.53 -7.71 -1.93
CA ARG A 9 5.24 -7.01 -3.20
C ARG A 9 5.87 -5.62 -3.23
N ILE A 10 5.84 -4.91 -2.12
CA ILE A 10 6.52 -3.62 -1.97
C ILE A 10 8.03 -3.79 -2.18
N ARG A 11 8.60 -4.79 -1.54
CA ARG A 11 10.03 -5.10 -1.70
C ARG A 11 10.38 -5.42 -3.14
N THR A 12 9.60 -6.28 -3.79
CA THR A 12 9.84 -6.65 -5.19
C THR A 12 9.79 -5.42 -6.10
N ALA A 13 8.81 -4.54 -5.91
CA ALA A 13 8.69 -3.32 -6.68
C ALA A 13 9.87 -2.37 -6.44
N ARG A 14 10.32 -2.27 -5.18
CA ARG A 14 11.50 -1.47 -4.83
C ARG A 14 12.76 -2.00 -5.52
N GLU A 15 12.98 -3.30 -5.43
CA GLU A 15 14.14 -3.93 -6.05
C GLU A 15 14.12 -3.80 -7.58
N ALA A 16 12.93 -3.90 -8.17
CA ALA A 16 12.75 -3.72 -9.62
C ALA A 16 13.14 -2.30 -10.06
N LYS A 17 12.99 -1.31 -9.20
CA LYS A 17 13.42 0.06 -9.45
C LYS A 17 14.89 0.32 -9.12
N GLY A 18 15.60 -0.68 -8.63
CA GLY A 18 17.00 -0.52 -8.23
C GLY A 18 17.20 0.32 -6.98
N MET A 19 16.16 0.44 -6.14
CA MET A 19 16.22 1.23 -4.91
C MET A 19 16.60 0.34 -3.73
N THR A 20 17.42 0.89 -2.82
CA THR A 20 17.67 0.27 -1.53
C THR A 20 16.54 0.65 -0.55
N GLN A 21 16.48 -0.03 0.60
CA GLN A 21 15.56 0.37 1.67
C GLN A 21 15.83 1.80 2.13
N GLU A 22 17.10 2.19 2.17
CA GLU A 22 17.49 3.55 2.54
C GLU A 22 17.00 4.58 1.52
N ASP A 23 17.10 4.27 0.22
CA ASP A 23 16.60 5.14 -0.83
C ASP A 23 15.10 5.39 -0.70
N LEU A 24 14.36 4.31 -0.49
CA LEU A 24 12.90 4.40 -0.33
C LEU A 24 12.53 5.16 0.93
N ALA A 25 13.22 4.89 2.03
CA ALA A 25 13.00 5.58 3.30
C ALA A 25 13.24 7.09 3.16
N ALA A 26 14.31 7.48 2.49
CA ALA A 26 14.62 8.88 2.25
C ALA A 26 13.53 9.56 1.43
N ALA A 27 13.04 8.90 0.38
CA ALA A 27 11.98 9.44 -0.48
C ALA A 27 10.66 9.65 0.29
N LEU A 28 10.40 8.82 1.31
CA LEU A 28 9.19 8.90 2.12
C LEU A 28 9.36 9.67 3.43
N GLU A 29 10.56 10.15 3.69
CA GLU A 29 10.92 10.79 4.97
C GLU A 29 10.67 9.87 6.17
N LEU A 30 10.98 8.58 5.99
CA LEU A 30 10.87 7.57 7.03
C LEU A 30 12.24 6.98 7.35
N SER A 31 12.34 6.22 8.44
CA SER A 31 13.55 5.49 8.76
C SER A 31 13.66 4.21 7.92
N ARG A 32 14.88 3.76 7.68
CA ARG A 32 15.12 2.46 7.04
C ARG A 32 14.44 1.32 7.80
N ASN A 33 14.49 1.38 9.13
CA ASN A 33 13.85 0.37 9.97
C ASN A 33 12.34 0.32 9.73
N HIS A 34 11.70 1.48 9.54
CA HIS A 34 10.27 1.54 9.24
C HIS A 34 9.96 0.83 7.91
N ILE A 35 10.78 1.05 6.87
CA ILE A 35 10.62 0.34 5.60
C ILE A 35 10.82 -1.16 5.80
N SER A 36 11.82 -1.55 6.58
CA SER A 36 12.08 -2.96 6.86
C SER A 36 10.88 -3.65 7.50
N VAL A 37 10.25 -3.05 8.51
CA VAL A 37 9.09 -3.67 9.19
C VAL A 37 7.87 -3.74 8.27
N ILE A 38 7.70 -2.76 7.37
CA ILE A 38 6.63 -2.81 6.37
C ILE A 38 6.86 -3.96 5.39
N GLU A 39 8.07 -4.08 4.85
CA GLU A 39 8.40 -5.13 3.86
C GLU A 39 8.32 -6.53 4.45
N ARG A 40 8.59 -6.68 5.74
CA ARG A 40 8.48 -7.98 6.42
C ARG A 40 7.05 -8.31 6.85
N GLY A 41 6.11 -7.37 6.66
CA GLY A 41 4.73 -7.59 7.04
C GLY A 41 4.48 -7.57 8.54
N ILE A 42 5.38 -6.97 9.31
CA ILE A 42 5.25 -6.85 10.77
C ILE A 42 4.27 -5.74 11.12
N LYS A 43 4.28 -4.66 10.33
CA LYS A 43 3.44 -3.50 10.57
C LYS A 43 2.84 -3.02 9.25
N ALA A 44 1.55 -2.69 9.27
CA ALA A 44 0.89 -2.12 8.11
C ALA A 44 1.31 -0.66 7.93
N PRO A 45 1.56 -0.20 6.70
CA PRO A 45 1.76 1.22 6.46
C PRO A 45 0.46 1.96 6.67
N ARG A 46 0.56 3.22 7.07
CA ARG A 46 -0.60 4.11 7.06
C ARG A 46 -1.06 4.30 5.61
N LEU A 47 -2.32 4.67 5.44
CA LEU A 47 -2.86 4.83 4.10
C LEU A 47 -2.10 5.88 3.28
N GLU A 48 -1.74 7.01 3.88
CA GLU A 48 -0.95 8.03 3.20
C GLU A 48 0.42 7.49 2.76
N THR A 49 1.04 6.70 3.61
CA THR A 49 2.33 6.05 3.32
C THR A 49 2.16 5.05 2.18
N PHE A 50 1.08 4.28 2.21
CA PHE A 50 0.79 3.30 1.15
C PHE A 50 0.62 3.98 -0.21
N VAL A 51 -0.12 5.08 -0.27
CA VAL A 51 -0.29 5.85 -1.50
C VAL A 51 1.05 6.40 -1.99
N ALA A 52 1.85 6.95 -1.10
CA ALA A 52 3.18 7.46 -1.43
C ALA A 52 4.10 6.35 -1.94
N LEU A 53 4.05 5.17 -1.33
CA LEU A 53 4.80 4.00 -1.79
C LEU A 53 4.42 3.62 -3.22
N ALA A 54 3.13 3.51 -3.51
CA ALA A 54 2.66 3.17 -4.85
C ALA A 54 3.11 4.20 -5.89
N ASN A 55 3.05 5.48 -5.55
CA ASN A 55 3.46 6.55 -6.44
C ASN A 55 4.98 6.53 -6.71
N ILE A 56 5.78 6.38 -5.68
CA ILE A 56 7.25 6.35 -5.80
C ILE A 56 7.70 5.11 -6.56
N LEU A 57 7.10 3.96 -6.27
CA LEU A 57 7.46 2.70 -6.92
C LEU A 57 6.87 2.58 -8.33
N GLY A 58 5.95 3.45 -8.70
CA GLY A 58 5.33 3.44 -10.02
C GLY A 58 4.45 2.22 -10.25
N VAL A 59 3.84 1.70 -9.20
CA VAL A 59 2.96 0.54 -9.28
C VAL A 59 1.54 0.93 -8.88
N SER A 60 0.57 0.13 -9.31
CA SER A 60 -0.82 0.36 -8.93
C SER A 60 -1.09 -0.21 -7.54
N ALA A 61 -2.10 0.35 -6.87
CA ALA A 61 -2.58 -0.25 -5.62
C ALA A 61 -3.08 -1.68 -5.84
N ASP A 62 -3.65 -1.98 -7.02
CA ASP A 62 -4.10 -3.32 -7.39
C ASP A 62 -2.97 -4.34 -7.28
N SER A 63 -1.79 -4.01 -7.80
CA SER A 63 -0.66 -4.94 -7.80
C SER A 63 -0.15 -5.22 -6.40
N LEU A 64 -0.27 -4.25 -5.48
CA LEU A 64 0.16 -4.42 -4.09
C LEU A 64 -0.89 -5.13 -3.24
N LEU A 65 -2.17 -4.96 -3.56
CA LEU A 65 -3.29 -5.48 -2.77
C LEU A 65 -3.96 -6.72 -3.38
N PHE A 66 -3.37 -7.31 -4.40
CA PHE A 66 -3.93 -8.47 -5.07
C PHE A 66 -4.23 -9.60 -4.05
N ASP A 67 -5.44 -10.13 -4.09
CA ASP A 67 -5.92 -11.17 -3.18
C ASP A 67 -5.91 -10.83 -1.69
N VAL A 68 -5.67 -9.57 -1.33
CA VAL A 68 -5.63 -9.13 0.07
C VAL A 68 -7.01 -8.67 0.53
N ILE A 69 -7.80 -8.08 -0.38
CA ILE A 69 -9.13 -7.58 -0.05
C ILE A 69 -10.13 -8.71 -0.17
N ASP A 70 -10.76 -9.00 0.95
CA ASP A 70 -11.80 -10.01 1.06
C ASP A 70 -13.16 -9.31 1.04
N HIS A 71 -14.12 -9.87 0.31
CA HIS A 71 -15.46 -9.31 0.19
C HIS A 71 -16.26 -9.31 1.49
N ALA A 72 -15.81 -10.01 2.49
CA ALA A 72 -16.65 -10.39 3.61
C ALA A 72 -16.57 -9.47 4.84
N SER A 73 -15.73 -8.44 4.85
CA SER A 73 -15.50 -7.70 6.08
C SER A 73 -16.01 -6.26 6.01
N ASP A 74 -17.20 -6.03 6.58
CA ASP A 74 -17.77 -4.69 6.72
C ASP A 74 -16.89 -3.78 7.58
N SER A 75 -16.22 -4.33 8.58
CA SER A 75 -15.34 -3.54 9.46
C SER A 75 -14.12 -3.00 8.72
N VAL A 76 -13.54 -3.79 7.81
CA VAL A 76 -12.43 -3.33 6.98
C VAL A 76 -12.90 -2.22 6.04
N SER A 77 -14.09 -2.36 5.46
CA SER A 77 -14.67 -1.32 4.60
C SER A 77 -14.87 -0.01 5.34
N SER A 78 -15.32 -0.06 6.60
CA SER A 78 -15.55 1.14 7.41
C SER A 78 -14.24 1.84 7.75
N GLU A 79 -13.21 1.10 8.15
CA GLU A 79 -11.89 1.65 8.43
C GLU A 79 -11.27 2.29 7.20
N LEU A 80 -11.38 1.62 6.05
CA LEU A 80 -10.89 2.15 4.78
C LEU A 80 -11.62 3.45 4.41
N SER A 81 -12.94 3.50 4.61
CA SER A 81 -13.72 4.70 4.31
C SER A 81 -13.28 5.89 5.14
N GLU A 82 -13.07 5.70 6.44
CA GLU A 82 -12.59 6.75 7.32
C GLU A 82 -11.20 7.25 6.91
N SER A 83 -10.29 6.32 6.64
CA SER A 83 -8.93 6.66 6.23
C SER A 83 -8.92 7.35 4.88
N LEU A 84 -9.74 6.89 3.94
CA LEU A 84 -9.84 7.48 2.61
C LEU A 84 -10.33 8.92 2.66
N SER A 85 -11.30 9.23 3.54
CA SER A 85 -11.84 10.58 3.63
C SER A 85 -10.82 11.63 4.07
N ALA A 86 -9.73 11.21 4.68
CA ALA A 86 -8.63 12.09 5.10
C ALA A 86 -7.64 12.40 3.96
N LEU A 87 -7.73 11.73 2.82
CA LEU A 87 -6.82 11.90 1.70
C LEU A 87 -7.34 12.93 0.69
N PRO A 88 -6.44 13.53 -0.14
CA PRO A 88 -6.86 14.31 -1.29
C PRO A 88 -7.78 13.50 -2.22
N LYS A 89 -8.70 14.19 -2.89
CA LYS A 89 -9.70 13.52 -3.74
C LYS A 89 -9.11 12.65 -4.84
N ASP A 90 -8.00 13.09 -5.44
CA ASP A 90 -7.37 12.32 -6.51
C ASP A 90 -6.83 10.99 -5.98
N ASP A 91 -6.24 11.00 -4.81
CA ASP A 91 -5.74 9.78 -4.15
C ASP A 91 -6.88 8.87 -3.75
N GLN A 92 -8.00 9.43 -3.26
CA GLN A 92 -9.20 8.66 -2.96
C GLN A 92 -9.71 7.91 -4.18
N LYS A 93 -9.81 8.61 -5.33
CA LYS A 93 -10.26 8.00 -6.59
C LYS A 93 -9.36 6.84 -7.02
N ARG A 94 -8.05 7.02 -6.93
CA ARG A 94 -7.09 5.98 -7.32
C ARG A 94 -7.27 4.71 -6.50
N ILE A 95 -7.42 4.86 -5.19
CA ILE A 95 -7.61 3.72 -4.29
C ILE A 95 -8.96 3.07 -4.50
N LEU A 96 -10.03 3.87 -4.63
CA LEU A 96 -11.37 3.34 -4.85
C LEU A 96 -11.47 2.60 -6.18
N ASN A 97 -10.84 3.11 -7.24
CA ASN A 97 -10.82 2.43 -8.53
C ASN A 97 -10.08 1.11 -8.46
N ALA A 98 -8.96 1.07 -7.73
CA ALA A 98 -8.20 -0.16 -7.51
C ALA A 98 -9.04 -1.21 -6.78
N ILE A 99 -9.73 -0.80 -5.71
CA ILE A 99 -10.60 -1.70 -4.95
C ILE A 99 -11.73 -2.22 -5.82
N ARG A 100 -12.38 -1.35 -6.61
CA ARG A 100 -13.42 -1.78 -7.53
C ARG A 100 -12.94 -2.81 -8.53
N ALA A 101 -11.78 -2.58 -9.12
CA ALA A 101 -11.19 -3.52 -10.08
C ALA A 101 -10.98 -4.89 -9.47
N LEU A 102 -10.57 -4.95 -8.21
CA LEU A 102 -10.38 -6.21 -7.49
C LEU A 102 -11.70 -6.90 -7.15
N LEU A 103 -12.73 -6.11 -6.82
CA LEU A 103 -14.03 -6.65 -6.41
C LEU A 103 -14.92 -7.08 -7.59
N ASP A 104 -14.71 -6.48 -8.77
CA ASP A 104 -15.54 -6.74 -9.95
C ASP A 104 -15.08 -7.96 -10.77
N LYS A 105 -14.20 -8.74 -10.22
CA LYS A 105 -13.74 -9.96 -10.90
C LYS A 105 -14.81 -11.08 -10.86
#